data_5408170afa85df7aa9da93af32fa7d93
#
_entry.id   5408170afa85df7aa9da93af32fa7d93
#
_cell.length_a   1.000
_cell.length_b   1.000
_cell.length_c   1.000
_cell.angle_alpha   90.00
_cell.angle_beta   90.00
_cell.angle_gamma   90.00
#
_symmetry.space_group_name_H-M   'P 1'
#
loop_
_entity.id
_entity.type
_entity.pdbx_description
1 polymer ?
#
loop_
_entity_poly.entity_id
_entity_poly.type
_entity_poly.pdbx_seq_one_letter_code
_entity_poly.pdbx_strand_id
1 'polypeptide(L)'
;MNIQKYRYKERFVTEYDVSEEIHQFCTVKLIIQPILENAIYYGVGNMDADDNPRILVKGWRTDNDIYLAVSDNGMGMRQEDVKNILSDNKKVPKHGSGVGLINVHTRIQLMFGAEYGLIVESEPDEGTTVTIHLPAIPYTEENCELLENGVKKPGNEGDDEKT
;
A
#
# COMPACT_ATOMS: atom_id res chain seq x y z
N MET A 1 5.64 9.31 20.58
CA MET A 1 5.64 8.25 19.55
C MET A 1 5.24 6.95 20.24
N ASN A 2 4.01 6.49 20.01
CA ASN A 2 3.53 5.23 20.59
C ASN A 2 3.73 4.12 19.58
N ILE A 3 4.87 3.41 19.69
CA ILE A 3 5.11 2.21 18.89
C ILE A 3 4.39 1.06 19.57
N GLN A 4 3.40 0.48 18.90
CA GLN A 4 2.73 -0.73 19.34
C GLN A 4 3.41 -1.94 18.71
N LYS A 5 3.76 -2.92 19.53
CA LYS A 5 4.41 -4.17 19.08
C LYS A 5 3.49 -5.36 19.31
N TYR A 6 3.31 -6.17 18.27
CA TYR A 6 2.55 -7.40 18.34
C TYR A 6 3.39 -8.58 17.85
N ARG A 7 3.31 -9.71 18.53
CA ARG A 7 3.98 -10.93 18.14
C ARG A 7 2.98 -11.93 17.56
N TYR A 8 3.15 -12.30 16.30
CA TYR A 8 2.27 -13.23 15.63
C TYR A 8 2.82 -14.66 15.71
N LYS A 9 2.16 -15.52 16.52
CA LYS A 9 2.49 -16.95 16.69
C LYS A 9 4.00 -17.22 16.84
N GLU A 10 4.71 -16.35 17.54
CA GLU A 10 6.17 -16.46 17.77
C GLU A 10 7.05 -16.44 16.49
N ARG A 11 6.48 -16.18 15.32
CA ARG A 11 7.20 -16.21 14.05
C ARG A 11 7.83 -14.87 13.67
N PHE A 12 7.10 -13.77 13.85
CA PHE A 12 7.59 -12.43 13.53
C PHE A 12 6.97 -11.37 14.45
N VAL A 13 7.60 -10.21 14.50
CA VAL A 13 7.13 -9.05 15.26
C VAL A 13 6.57 -8.02 14.30
N THR A 14 5.38 -7.50 14.58
CA THR A 14 4.82 -6.34 13.88
C THR A 14 4.91 -5.12 14.77
N GLU A 15 5.48 -4.05 14.23
CA GLU A 15 5.58 -2.75 14.89
C GLU A 15 4.73 -1.73 14.14
N TYR A 16 4.01 -0.87 14.87
CA TYR A 16 3.17 0.18 14.31
C TYR A 16 3.64 1.54 14.80
N ASP A 17 3.97 2.41 13.86
CA ASP A 17 4.35 3.81 14.09
C ASP A 17 3.46 4.69 13.22
N VAL A 18 2.25 4.93 13.68
CA VAL A 18 1.22 5.66 12.94
C VAL A 18 0.94 6.98 13.63
N SER A 19 1.11 8.09 12.90
CA SER A 19 0.79 9.43 13.41
C SER A 19 -0.70 9.55 13.71
N GLU A 20 -1.05 10.16 14.86
CA GLU A 20 -2.44 10.41 15.24
C GLU A 20 -3.18 11.30 14.23
N GLU A 21 -2.45 12.17 13.54
CA GLU A 21 -3.02 13.08 12.54
C GLU A 21 -3.76 12.36 11.43
N ILE A 22 -3.31 11.15 11.04
CA ILE A 22 -3.93 10.42 9.93
C ILE A 22 -5.24 9.71 10.30
N HIS A 23 -5.55 9.56 11.57
CA HIS A 23 -6.78 8.89 12.03
C HIS A 23 -8.07 9.64 11.64
N GLN A 24 -7.98 10.91 11.30
CA GLN A 24 -9.12 11.73 10.86
C GLN A 24 -9.32 11.72 9.34
N PHE A 25 -8.60 10.90 8.60
CA PHE A 25 -8.71 10.81 7.17
C PHE A 25 -9.26 9.47 6.71
N CYS A 26 -9.95 9.50 5.58
CA CYS A 26 -10.45 8.29 4.95
C CYS A 26 -9.34 7.55 4.21
N THR A 27 -9.45 6.23 4.18
CA THR A 27 -8.69 5.37 3.29
C THR A 27 -9.63 4.45 2.51
N VAL A 28 -9.14 3.89 1.43
CA VAL A 28 -9.89 2.90 0.67
C VAL A 28 -9.89 1.57 1.43
N LYS A 29 -11.05 0.92 1.53
CA LYS A 29 -11.16 -0.41 2.12
C LYS A 29 -10.19 -1.41 1.49
N LEU A 30 -9.58 -2.22 2.32
CA LEU A 30 -8.78 -3.39 1.91
C LEU A 30 -7.53 -3.08 1.06
N ILE A 31 -6.99 -1.86 1.10
CA ILE A 31 -5.77 -1.55 0.36
C ILE A 31 -4.50 -1.97 1.09
N ILE A 32 -4.49 -1.94 2.40
CA ILE A 32 -3.32 -2.30 3.21
C ILE A 32 -3.16 -3.82 3.34
N GLN A 33 -4.26 -4.58 3.32
CA GLN A 33 -4.25 -6.02 3.51
C GLN A 33 -3.39 -6.76 2.47
N PRO A 34 -3.50 -6.53 1.15
CA PRO A 34 -2.64 -7.17 0.16
C PRO A 34 -1.16 -6.86 0.36
N ILE A 35 -0.85 -5.67 0.87
CA ILE A 35 0.52 -5.23 1.13
C ILE A 35 1.08 -5.92 2.37
N LEU A 36 0.30 -6.04 3.44
CA LEU A 36 0.66 -6.82 4.62
C LEU A 36 0.83 -8.31 4.29
N GLU A 37 -0.06 -8.87 3.49
CA GLU A 37 0.05 -10.26 3.02
C GLU A 37 1.35 -10.47 2.22
N ASN A 38 1.71 -9.53 1.36
CA ASN A 38 2.97 -9.58 0.63
C ASN A 38 4.18 -9.59 1.57
N ALA A 39 4.21 -8.71 2.57
CA ALA A 39 5.28 -8.67 3.57
C ALA A 39 5.34 -9.97 4.42
N ILE A 40 4.20 -10.54 4.78
CA ILE A 40 4.12 -11.78 5.56
C ILE A 40 4.58 -12.98 4.74
N TYR A 41 4.04 -13.18 3.53
CA TYR A 41 4.30 -14.39 2.75
C TYR A 41 5.63 -14.35 1.99
N TYR A 42 5.99 -13.21 1.44
CA TYR A 42 7.19 -13.07 0.58
C TYR A 42 8.35 -12.37 1.29
N GLY A 43 8.08 -11.56 2.30
CA GLY A 43 9.10 -10.93 3.11
C GLY A 43 9.59 -11.88 4.21
N VAL A 44 8.87 -11.94 5.30
CA VAL A 44 9.33 -12.63 6.54
C VAL A 44 8.91 -14.10 6.63
N GLY A 45 8.04 -14.58 5.76
CA GLY A 45 7.41 -15.90 5.88
C GLY A 45 8.38 -17.09 5.83
N ASN A 46 9.51 -16.93 5.18
CA ASN A 46 10.55 -17.95 5.02
C ASN A 46 11.78 -17.69 5.90
N MET A 47 11.74 -16.69 6.77
CA MET A 47 12.84 -16.38 7.68
C MET A 47 12.78 -17.29 8.92
N ASP A 48 13.95 -17.65 9.42
CA ASP A 48 14.07 -18.32 10.71
C ASP A 48 13.87 -17.32 11.86
N ALA A 49 13.46 -17.82 13.03
CA ALA A 49 13.25 -16.97 14.21
C ALA A 49 14.54 -16.24 14.64
N ASP A 50 15.69 -16.85 14.40
CA ASP A 50 17.01 -16.30 14.72
C ASP A 50 17.37 -15.09 13.83
N ASP A 51 16.78 -14.98 12.64
CA ASP A 51 16.93 -13.84 11.74
C ASP A 51 16.11 -12.62 12.17
N ASN A 52 15.35 -12.76 13.26
CA ASN A 52 14.59 -11.68 13.85
C ASN A 52 13.57 -11.03 12.88
N PRO A 53 12.67 -11.82 12.26
CA PRO A 53 11.75 -11.33 11.25
C PRO A 53 10.82 -10.26 11.81
N ARG A 54 10.73 -9.13 11.10
CA ARG A 54 9.95 -7.95 11.51
C ARG A 54 9.19 -7.34 10.35
N ILE A 55 8.00 -6.83 10.67
CA ILE A 55 7.20 -5.96 9.80
C ILE A 55 6.96 -4.66 10.54
N LEU A 56 7.25 -3.55 9.89
CA LEU A 56 7.01 -2.21 10.41
C LEU A 56 5.95 -1.52 9.55
N VAL A 57 4.89 -1.07 10.18
CA VAL A 57 3.85 -0.24 9.55
C VAL A 57 4.00 1.19 10.03
N LYS A 58 4.21 2.11 9.10
CA LYS A 58 4.28 3.55 9.35
C LYS A 58 3.14 4.28 8.67
N GLY A 59 2.66 5.34 9.30
CA GLY A 59 1.67 6.22 8.70
C GLY A 59 1.97 7.68 9.07
N TRP A 60 2.02 8.55 8.06
CA TRP A 60 2.25 9.98 8.27
C TRP A 60 1.52 10.82 7.22
N ARG A 61 1.42 12.09 7.50
CA ARG A 61 0.86 13.10 6.60
C ARG A 61 1.94 14.10 6.20
N THR A 62 1.88 14.54 4.96
CA THR A 62 2.65 15.67 4.44
C THR A 62 1.72 16.53 3.62
N ASP A 63 1.47 17.77 4.07
CA ASP A 63 0.53 18.71 3.44
C ASP A 63 -0.86 18.09 3.18
N ASN A 64 -1.20 17.87 1.92
CA ASN A 64 -2.48 17.30 1.49
C ASN A 64 -2.41 15.80 1.16
N ASP A 65 -1.31 15.15 1.49
CA ASP A 65 -1.07 13.76 1.17
C ASP A 65 -0.90 12.90 2.42
N ILE A 66 -1.32 11.65 2.31
CA ILE A 66 -1.14 10.61 3.33
C ILE A 66 -0.28 9.50 2.77
N TYR A 67 0.63 9.04 3.60
CA TYR A 67 1.53 7.93 3.30
C TYR A 67 1.35 6.82 4.34
N LEU A 68 1.20 5.60 3.86
CA LEU A 68 1.20 4.38 4.68
C LEU A 68 2.28 3.45 4.13
N ALA A 69 3.29 3.16 4.93
CA ALA A 69 4.39 2.30 4.52
C ALA A 69 4.38 0.99 5.31
N VAL A 70 4.58 -0.10 4.61
CA VAL A 70 4.81 -1.43 5.17
C VAL A 70 6.20 -1.87 4.78
N SER A 71 7.07 -2.06 5.77
CA SER A 71 8.45 -2.49 5.60
C SER A 71 8.65 -3.86 6.23
N ASP A 72 9.28 -4.77 5.51
CA ASP A 72 9.77 -6.04 6.05
C ASP A 72 11.30 -6.11 5.95
N ASN A 73 11.90 -6.93 6.78
CA ASN A 73 13.33 -7.23 6.73
C ASN A 73 13.62 -8.60 6.11
N GLY A 74 12.80 -9.00 5.15
CA GLY A 74 12.90 -10.28 4.44
C GLY A 74 13.99 -10.32 3.36
N MET A 75 13.83 -11.24 2.42
CA MET A 75 14.83 -11.47 1.38
C MET A 75 14.96 -10.34 0.34
N GLY A 76 14.00 -9.43 0.29
CA GLY A 76 13.99 -8.36 -0.69
C GLY A 76 13.84 -8.84 -2.14
N MET A 77 14.05 -7.91 -3.08
CA MET A 77 13.93 -8.15 -4.51
C MET A 77 15.09 -7.51 -5.26
N ARG A 78 15.43 -8.08 -6.41
CA ARG A 78 16.38 -7.45 -7.34
C ARG A 78 15.76 -6.19 -7.96
N GLN A 79 16.58 -5.22 -8.30
CA GLN A 79 16.13 -3.94 -8.89
C GLN A 79 15.35 -4.13 -10.19
N GLU A 80 15.62 -5.17 -10.95
CA GLU A 80 14.87 -5.53 -12.14
C GLU A 80 13.44 -5.96 -11.81
N ASP A 81 13.25 -6.74 -10.75
CA ASP A 81 11.94 -7.19 -10.29
C ASP A 81 11.15 -6.01 -9.70
N VAL A 82 11.80 -5.10 -8.96
CA VAL A 82 11.18 -3.88 -8.43
C VAL A 82 10.62 -3.00 -9.56
N LYS A 83 11.37 -2.81 -10.65
CA LYS A 83 10.90 -2.02 -11.80
C LYS A 83 9.68 -2.63 -12.50
N ASN A 84 9.56 -3.94 -12.46
CA ASN A 84 8.50 -4.66 -13.17
C ASN A 84 7.27 -4.93 -12.31
N ILE A 85 7.38 -4.87 -10.97
CA ILE A 85 6.32 -5.31 -10.05
C ILE A 85 5.02 -4.49 -10.18
N LEU A 86 5.11 -3.21 -10.56
CA LEU A 86 3.97 -2.30 -10.78
C LEU A 86 3.69 -2.07 -12.27
N SER A 87 4.39 -2.75 -13.18
CA SER A 87 4.16 -2.62 -14.60
C SER A 87 3.19 -3.69 -15.11
N ASP A 88 2.33 -3.31 -16.05
CA ASP A 88 1.38 -4.21 -16.73
C ASP A 88 2.05 -5.25 -17.63
N ASN A 89 3.38 -5.25 -17.71
CA ASN A 89 4.13 -6.22 -18.48
C ASN A 89 3.96 -7.62 -17.88
N LYS A 90 3.27 -8.49 -18.60
CA LYS A 90 2.87 -9.86 -18.28
C LYS A 90 4.00 -10.84 -17.93
N LYS A 91 5.18 -10.38 -17.61
CA LYS A 91 6.25 -11.16 -16.99
C LYS A 91 6.10 -11.12 -15.47
N VAL A 92 4.97 -11.67 -15.00
CA VAL A 92 4.80 -11.93 -13.57
C VAL A 92 5.90 -12.90 -13.14
N PRO A 93 6.69 -12.57 -12.10
CA PRO A 93 7.58 -13.56 -11.51
C PRO A 93 6.77 -14.80 -11.14
N LYS A 94 7.32 -16.00 -11.36
CA LYS A 94 6.66 -17.28 -11.15
C LYS A 94 6.12 -17.55 -9.73
N HIS A 95 6.20 -16.57 -8.83
CA HIS A 95 5.84 -16.69 -7.43
C HIS A 95 4.73 -15.74 -6.97
N GLY A 96 3.85 -15.29 -7.84
CA GLY A 96 2.55 -14.71 -7.47
C GLY A 96 2.54 -13.38 -6.70
N SER A 97 3.69 -12.83 -6.30
CA SER A 97 3.77 -11.66 -5.40
C SER A 97 3.37 -10.32 -6.03
N GLY A 98 3.39 -10.19 -7.36
CA GLY A 98 3.12 -8.93 -8.04
C GLY A 98 1.64 -8.60 -8.23
N VAL A 99 0.75 -9.60 -8.27
CA VAL A 99 -0.66 -9.41 -8.64
C VAL A 99 -1.42 -8.56 -7.64
N GLY A 100 -1.22 -8.79 -6.34
CA GLY A 100 -1.87 -8.03 -5.28
C GLY A 100 -1.45 -6.56 -5.28
N LEU A 101 -0.14 -6.30 -5.46
CA LEU A 101 0.39 -4.93 -5.46
C LEU A 101 -0.05 -4.14 -6.68
N ILE A 102 0.01 -4.71 -7.88
CA ILE A 102 -0.43 -4.02 -9.10
C ILE A 102 -1.93 -3.71 -9.07
N ASN A 103 -2.75 -4.59 -8.52
CA ASN A 103 -4.18 -4.34 -8.38
C ASN A 103 -4.46 -3.16 -7.46
N VAL A 104 -3.78 -3.08 -6.31
CA VAL A 104 -3.90 -1.94 -5.39
C VAL A 104 -3.42 -0.66 -6.04
N HIS A 105 -2.26 -0.69 -6.70
CA HIS A 105 -1.69 0.46 -7.40
C HIS A 105 -2.65 1.02 -8.46
N THR A 106 -3.13 0.16 -9.34
CA THR A 106 -4.07 0.54 -10.41
C THR A 106 -5.38 1.09 -9.83
N ARG A 107 -5.91 0.46 -8.78
CA ARG A 107 -7.13 0.91 -8.12
C ARG A 107 -6.99 2.31 -7.54
N ILE A 108 -5.89 2.61 -6.86
CA ILE A 108 -5.61 3.94 -6.31
C ILE A 108 -5.50 4.97 -7.42
N GLN A 109 -4.79 4.67 -8.50
CA GLN A 109 -4.64 5.57 -9.64
C GLN A 109 -5.96 5.85 -10.35
N LEU A 110 -6.82 4.85 -10.50
CA LEU A 110 -8.16 5.02 -11.07
C LEU A 110 -9.05 5.89 -10.20
N MET A 111 -8.90 5.82 -8.88
CA MET A 111 -9.71 6.59 -7.93
C MET A 111 -9.22 8.03 -7.77
N PHE A 112 -7.93 8.26 -7.69
CA PHE A 112 -7.36 9.54 -7.26
C PHE A 112 -6.47 10.22 -8.28
N GLY A 113 -5.98 9.52 -9.29
CA GLY A 113 -5.11 10.04 -10.32
C GLY A 113 -3.75 9.36 -10.39
N ALA A 114 -3.01 9.63 -11.46
CA ALA A 114 -1.74 8.97 -11.77
C ALA A 114 -0.59 9.32 -10.80
N GLU A 115 -0.70 10.43 -10.07
CA GLU A 115 0.26 10.85 -9.05
C GLU A 115 0.20 10.05 -7.76
N TYR A 116 -0.90 9.31 -7.54
CA TYR A 116 -1.11 8.44 -6.37
C TYR A 116 -0.85 6.98 -6.71
N GLY A 117 -0.74 6.15 -5.71
CA GLY A 117 -0.53 4.72 -5.89
C GLY A 117 0.51 4.15 -4.93
N LEU A 118 1.23 3.14 -5.38
CA LEU A 118 2.28 2.49 -4.60
C LEU A 118 3.67 2.93 -5.06
N ILE A 119 4.56 3.02 -4.09
CA ILE A 119 6.01 3.17 -4.28
C ILE A 119 6.65 1.94 -3.66
N VAL A 120 7.43 1.19 -4.43
CA VAL A 120 8.10 -0.03 -3.98
C VAL A 120 9.61 0.20 -3.98
N GLU A 121 10.22 -0.02 -2.82
CA GLU A 121 11.67 0.06 -2.61
C GLU A 121 12.12 -1.27 -2.01
N SER A 122 13.12 -1.88 -2.59
CA SER A 122 13.64 -3.17 -2.13
C SER A 122 15.09 -3.36 -2.51
N GLU A 123 15.82 -4.02 -1.64
CA GLU A 123 17.20 -4.46 -1.88
C GLU A 123 17.32 -5.94 -1.50
N PRO A 124 18.05 -6.75 -2.28
CA PRO A 124 18.28 -8.14 -1.93
C PRO A 124 18.87 -8.29 -0.53
N ASP A 125 18.34 -9.22 0.24
CA ASP A 125 18.75 -9.55 1.61
C ASP A 125 18.55 -8.43 2.67
N GLU A 126 17.96 -7.29 2.28
CA GLU A 126 17.65 -6.19 3.21
C GLU A 126 16.15 -6.03 3.48
N GLY A 127 15.31 -6.48 2.55
CA GLY A 127 13.86 -6.44 2.68
C GLY A 127 13.17 -5.54 1.65
N THR A 128 11.89 -5.30 1.89
CA THR A 128 11.03 -4.53 1.00
C THR A 128 10.21 -3.50 1.78
N THR A 129 10.10 -2.31 1.23
CA THR A 129 9.17 -1.28 1.71
C THR A 129 8.19 -0.93 0.61
N VAL A 130 6.91 -1.07 0.89
CA VAL A 130 5.82 -0.64 0.01
C VAL A 130 5.12 0.54 0.67
N THR A 131 5.15 1.69 0.02
CA THR A 131 4.50 2.92 0.48
C THR A 131 3.25 3.19 -0.34
N ILE A 132 2.12 3.36 0.34
CA ILE A 132 0.85 3.79 -0.24
C ILE A 132 0.82 5.30 -0.18
N HIS A 133 0.63 5.95 -1.32
CA HIS A 133 0.44 7.39 -1.43
C HIS A 133 -1.02 7.71 -1.78
N LEU A 134 -1.69 8.44 -0.92
CA LEU A 134 -3.10 8.81 -1.01
C LEU A 134 -3.29 10.32 -0.81
N PRO A 135 -4.35 10.92 -1.37
CA PRO A 135 -4.76 12.26 -0.96
C PRO A 135 -5.33 12.23 0.47
N ALA A 136 -5.12 13.32 1.22
CA ALA A 136 -5.71 13.50 2.55
C ALA A 136 -7.18 13.90 2.42
N ILE A 137 -8.08 12.92 2.49
CA ILE A 137 -9.52 13.12 2.42
C ILE A 137 -10.08 13.05 3.85
N PRO A 138 -10.66 14.14 4.38
CA PRO A 138 -11.21 14.15 5.74
C PRO A 138 -12.27 13.07 5.94
N TYR A 139 -12.29 12.46 7.13
CA TYR A 139 -13.29 11.47 7.52
C TYR A 139 -14.64 12.17 7.76
N THR A 140 -15.49 12.13 6.74
CA THR A 140 -16.88 12.58 6.77
C THR A 140 -17.77 11.48 6.20
N GLU A 141 -19.04 11.45 6.57
CA GLU A 141 -20.00 10.46 6.08
C GLU A 141 -20.06 10.50 4.53
N GLU A 142 -20.16 11.68 3.95
CA GLU A 142 -20.17 11.90 2.50
C GLU A 142 -18.91 11.36 1.81
N ASN A 143 -17.72 11.66 2.34
CA ASN A 143 -16.46 11.18 1.76
C ASN A 143 -16.31 9.66 1.89
N CYS A 144 -16.78 9.07 2.98
CA CYS A 144 -16.76 7.62 3.14
C CYS A 144 -17.67 6.92 2.12
N GLU A 145 -18.88 7.44 1.91
CA GLU A 145 -19.80 6.92 0.89
C GLU A 145 -19.24 7.04 -0.53
N LEU A 146 -18.59 8.15 -0.85
CA LEU A 146 -17.92 8.35 -2.16
C LEU A 146 -16.82 7.31 -2.38
N LEU A 147 -16.01 7.02 -1.37
CA LEU A 147 -14.93 6.04 -1.47
C LEU A 147 -15.44 4.59 -1.52
N GLU A 148 -16.56 4.29 -0.86
CA GLU A 148 -17.18 2.96 -0.91
C GLU A 148 -17.86 2.68 -2.26
N ASN A 149 -18.48 3.68 -2.86
CA ASN A 149 -19.24 3.54 -4.11
C ASN A 149 -18.37 3.75 -5.36
N GLY A 150 -17.10 4.07 -5.20
CA GLY A 150 -16.20 4.51 -6.27
C GLY A 150 -16.38 5.98 -6.60
N VAL A 151 -15.28 6.70 -6.81
CA VAL A 151 -15.32 8.10 -7.24
C VAL A 151 -15.89 8.13 -8.66
N LYS A 152 -17.15 8.49 -8.82
CA LYS A 152 -17.64 8.96 -10.12
C LYS A 152 -16.86 10.23 -10.41
N LYS A 153 -16.03 10.21 -11.47
CA LYS A 153 -15.51 11.46 -12.05
C LYS A 153 -16.69 12.40 -12.24
N PRO A 154 -16.60 13.68 -11.82
CA PRO A 154 -17.62 14.65 -12.19
C PRO A 154 -17.78 14.56 -13.71
N GLY A 155 -18.98 14.23 -14.14
CA GLY A 155 -19.28 13.98 -15.53
C GLY A 155 -18.85 15.19 -16.35
N ASN A 156 -18.13 14.94 -17.40
CA ASN A 156 -18.13 15.81 -18.56
C ASN A 156 -19.59 15.83 -19.03
N GLU A 157 -20.34 16.82 -18.61
CA GLU A 157 -21.61 17.16 -19.26
C GLU A 157 -21.23 17.59 -20.67
N GLY A 158 -21.18 16.59 -21.56
CA GLY A 158 -21.06 16.81 -22.98
C GLY A 158 -22.29 17.53 -23.43
N ASP A 159 -22.08 18.71 -24.02
CA ASP A 159 -23.01 19.41 -24.84
C ASP A 159 -23.67 18.48 -25.86
N ASP A 160 -24.86 18.02 -25.58
CA ASP A 160 -25.81 17.63 -26.59
C ASP A 160 -26.59 18.86 -26.99
N GLU A 161 -25.98 19.72 -27.77
CA GLU A 161 -26.73 20.71 -28.53
C GLU A 161 -27.15 20.09 -29.86
N LYS A 162 -28.43 19.83 -29.90
CA LYS A 162 -29.19 19.45 -31.06
C LYS A 162 -29.04 20.46 -32.18
N THR A 163 -28.90 19.94 -33.34
CA THR A 163 -29.66 20.45 -34.48
C THR A 163 -30.22 19.29 -35.27
#